data_62845f5c11837c21fd1a165fd404fdff
#
_entry.id   62845f5c11837c21fd1a165fd404fdff
#
_cell.length_a   1.000
_cell.length_b   1.000
_cell.length_c   1.000
_cell.angle_alpha   90.00
_cell.angle_beta   90.00
_cell.angle_gamma   90.00
#
_symmetry.space_group_name_H-M   'P 1'
#
loop_
_entity.id
_entity.type
_entity.pdbx_description
1 polymer ?
#
loop_
_entity_poly.entity_id
_entity_poly.type
_entity_poly.pdbx_seq_one_letter_code
_entity_poly.pdbx_strand_id
1 'polypeptide(L)'
;MFVTFLNKADKRKLMMLQYLENAVALSETKETLMDQLTMSEFLINKTVQELNLDFYELGLNEEFEIVTDGTVIKLNASGLATSDTLLTYYLDQALKFSMLKECFFEQLSSLYEFATNHYLSHNPVYKEFKQFKLILKEYDIEVTKEFQLVGEESEIREFIFLFFMKEYYLNHSPFPKGILDKEKTFDRFNESTWLNPEQSARMRIRKKHYLGIVLARMSKGHFMQNSVENDLVLPKHLVIIEDLKRWLQEILTINDQEVLEREARDILRFLIVEGWLIDNNSYIDQEQTYIQQLNEHFIQAVQQQFSLATDTLALLHAETTTIHYQLLSFSFSSRYEYQYMDVTYFLETYPEYAAFCRNY
;
A
#
# COMPACT_ATOMS: atom_id res chain seq x y z
N MET A 1 -9.65 -0.93 1.80
CA MET A 1 -8.96 0.21 2.42
C MET A 1 -9.19 1.50 1.62
N PHE A 2 -8.60 1.71 0.44
CA PHE A 2 -8.66 2.99 -0.31
C PHE A 2 -10.09 3.49 -0.60
N VAL A 3 -10.98 2.58 -0.98
CA VAL A 3 -12.38 2.89 -1.33
C VAL A 3 -13.17 3.53 -0.18
N THR A 4 -12.77 3.30 1.09
CA THR A 4 -13.44 3.91 2.25
C THR A 4 -13.17 5.41 2.36
N PHE A 5 -12.10 5.89 1.73
CA PHE A 5 -11.76 7.31 1.68
C PHE A 5 -12.57 8.09 0.63
N LEU A 6 -13.13 7.41 -0.36
CA LEU A 6 -13.92 8.03 -1.41
C LEU A 6 -15.28 8.54 -0.88
N ASN A 7 -15.82 9.52 -1.56
CA ASN A 7 -17.21 9.92 -1.37
C ASN A 7 -18.17 8.88 -1.97
N LYS A 8 -19.45 9.01 -1.69
CA LYS A 8 -20.47 8.02 -2.11
C LYS A 8 -20.60 7.91 -3.64
N ALA A 9 -20.41 9.00 -4.37
CA ALA A 9 -20.56 9.00 -5.83
C ALA A 9 -19.38 8.28 -6.49
N ASP A 10 -18.14 8.61 -6.08
CA ASP A 10 -16.93 7.99 -6.63
C ASP A 10 -16.81 6.51 -6.26
N LYS A 11 -17.19 6.16 -5.03
CA LYS A 11 -17.31 4.74 -4.62
C LYS A 11 -18.26 3.97 -5.53
N ARG A 12 -19.42 4.53 -5.81
CA ARG A 12 -20.44 3.92 -6.69
C ARG A 12 -19.91 3.74 -8.12
N LYS A 13 -19.29 4.78 -8.68
CA LYS A 13 -18.69 4.75 -10.02
C LYS A 13 -17.62 3.66 -10.11
N LEU A 14 -16.72 3.63 -9.13
CA LEU A 14 -15.66 2.63 -9.07
C LEU A 14 -16.20 1.21 -8.98
N MET A 15 -17.18 0.96 -8.09
CA MET A 15 -17.80 -0.37 -7.94
C MET A 15 -18.46 -0.85 -9.23
N MET A 16 -19.13 0.05 -9.95
CA MET A 16 -19.76 -0.30 -11.24
C MET A 16 -18.71 -0.62 -12.30
N LEU A 17 -17.65 0.16 -12.39
CA LEU A 17 -16.57 -0.10 -13.35
C LEU A 17 -15.85 -1.42 -13.04
N GLN A 18 -15.50 -1.68 -11.78
CA GLN A 18 -14.88 -2.94 -11.37
C GLN A 18 -15.78 -4.15 -11.66
N TYR A 19 -17.09 -4.01 -11.46
CA TYR A 19 -18.02 -5.07 -11.79
C TYR A 19 -18.03 -5.37 -13.30
N LEU A 20 -18.07 -4.34 -14.15
CA LEU A 20 -18.05 -4.50 -15.60
C LEU A 20 -16.72 -5.05 -16.11
N GLU A 21 -15.59 -4.66 -15.53
CA GLU A 21 -14.26 -5.19 -15.87
C GLU A 21 -14.15 -6.69 -15.59
N ASN A 22 -14.84 -7.19 -14.56
CA ASN A 22 -14.86 -8.61 -14.19
C ASN A 22 -15.99 -9.39 -14.87
N ALA A 23 -16.91 -8.73 -15.56
CA ALA A 23 -18.03 -9.38 -16.23
C ALA A 23 -17.60 -10.05 -17.54
N VAL A 24 -18.26 -11.16 -17.89
CA VAL A 24 -18.04 -11.86 -19.17
C VAL A 24 -18.33 -10.90 -20.34
N ALA A 25 -17.40 -10.82 -21.28
CA ALA A 25 -17.47 -9.88 -22.42
C ALA A 25 -17.61 -8.41 -22.00
N LEU A 26 -17.16 -8.02 -20.78
CA LEU A 26 -17.20 -6.65 -20.24
C LEU A 26 -18.64 -6.08 -20.28
N SER A 27 -19.64 -6.89 -20.08
CA SER A 27 -21.04 -6.48 -20.23
C SER A 27 -21.95 -7.21 -19.26
N GLU A 28 -23.01 -6.51 -18.83
CA GLU A 28 -24.01 -7.08 -17.95
C GLU A 28 -25.40 -6.44 -18.17
N THR A 29 -26.47 -7.13 -17.79
CA THR A 29 -27.81 -6.57 -17.84
C THR A 29 -28.01 -5.51 -16.77
N LYS A 30 -28.85 -4.52 -17.05
CA LYS A 30 -29.20 -3.51 -16.04
C LYS A 30 -29.82 -4.15 -14.79
N GLU A 31 -30.65 -5.16 -14.98
CA GLU A 31 -31.32 -5.89 -13.88
C GLU A 31 -30.29 -6.50 -12.94
N THR A 32 -29.30 -7.24 -13.48
CA THR A 32 -28.22 -7.80 -12.69
C THR A 32 -27.40 -6.72 -11.97
N LEU A 33 -27.04 -5.64 -12.67
CA LEU A 33 -26.31 -4.53 -12.05
C LEU A 33 -27.10 -3.86 -10.92
N MET A 34 -28.42 -3.70 -11.09
CA MET A 34 -29.28 -3.15 -10.04
C MET A 34 -29.27 -4.02 -8.79
N ASP A 35 -29.37 -5.34 -8.96
CA ASP A 35 -29.38 -6.31 -7.87
C ASP A 35 -28.00 -6.40 -7.19
N GLN A 36 -26.94 -6.60 -7.96
CA GLN A 36 -25.57 -6.80 -7.44
C GLN A 36 -25.01 -5.55 -6.77
N LEU A 37 -25.27 -4.37 -7.35
CA LEU A 37 -24.78 -3.11 -6.82
C LEU A 37 -25.78 -2.42 -5.88
N THR A 38 -26.96 -3.00 -5.69
CA THR A 38 -28.05 -2.44 -4.86
C THR A 38 -28.39 -1.00 -5.31
N MET A 39 -28.58 -0.80 -6.61
CA MET A 39 -28.85 0.51 -7.23
C MET A 39 -30.20 0.52 -7.97
N SER A 40 -30.86 1.67 -7.97
CA SER A 40 -32.02 1.89 -8.84
C SER A 40 -31.59 2.08 -10.30
N GLU A 41 -32.48 1.83 -11.26
CA GLU A 41 -32.20 2.05 -12.68
C GLU A 41 -31.79 3.50 -12.97
N PHE A 42 -32.44 4.46 -12.33
CA PHE A 42 -32.00 5.87 -12.43
C PHE A 42 -30.56 6.06 -12.01
N LEU A 43 -30.15 5.42 -10.92
CA LEU A 43 -28.79 5.55 -10.39
C LEU A 43 -27.75 4.83 -11.28
N ILE A 44 -28.11 3.69 -11.86
CA ILE A 44 -27.29 3.00 -12.87
C ILE A 44 -27.04 3.92 -14.08
N ASN A 45 -28.12 4.45 -14.69
CA ASN A 45 -27.99 5.32 -15.85
C ASN A 45 -27.19 6.60 -15.55
N LYS A 46 -27.39 7.19 -14.38
CA LYS A 46 -26.63 8.34 -13.91
C LYS A 46 -25.14 7.98 -13.73
N THR A 47 -24.84 6.82 -13.18
CA THR A 47 -23.46 6.35 -12.96
C THR A 47 -22.72 6.13 -14.28
N VAL A 48 -23.40 5.60 -15.31
CA VAL A 48 -22.84 5.48 -16.68
C VAL A 48 -22.47 6.85 -17.24
N GLN A 49 -23.37 7.83 -17.11
CA GLN A 49 -23.10 9.19 -17.59
C GLN A 49 -21.91 9.84 -16.85
N GLU A 50 -21.87 9.69 -15.53
CA GLU A 50 -20.80 10.23 -14.70
C GLU A 50 -19.44 9.56 -15.02
N LEU A 51 -19.41 8.25 -15.25
CA LEU A 51 -18.18 7.53 -15.65
C LEU A 51 -17.67 7.98 -17.02
N ASN A 52 -18.55 8.10 -18.00
CA ASN A 52 -18.16 8.59 -19.33
C ASN A 52 -17.65 10.04 -19.29
N LEU A 53 -18.21 10.86 -18.39
CA LEU A 53 -17.69 12.21 -18.18
C LEU A 53 -16.30 12.18 -17.55
N ASP A 54 -16.07 11.33 -16.53
CA ASP A 54 -14.76 11.16 -15.92
C ASP A 54 -13.72 10.66 -16.93
N PHE A 55 -14.07 9.71 -17.81
CA PHE A 55 -13.20 9.27 -18.90
C PHE A 55 -12.82 10.41 -19.85
N TYR A 56 -13.80 11.25 -20.17
CA TYR A 56 -13.55 12.41 -21.01
C TYR A 56 -12.62 13.43 -20.32
N GLU A 57 -12.88 13.77 -19.06
CA GLU A 57 -12.06 14.71 -18.28
C GLU A 57 -10.62 14.23 -18.10
N LEU A 58 -10.42 12.93 -18.02
CA LEU A 58 -9.09 12.30 -17.91
C LEU A 58 -8.40 12.07 -19.27
N GLY A 59 -9.06 12.37 -20.38
CA GLY A 59 -8.56 12.07 -21.73
C GLY A 59 -8.51 10.58 -22.05
N LEU A 60 -9.31 9.77 -21.36
CA LEU A 60 -9.39 8.31 -21.52
C LEU A 60 -10.54 7.87 -22.43
N ASN A 61 -11.30 8.80 -22.99
CA ASN A 61 -12.50 8.51 -23.78
C ASN A 61 -12.23 7.82 -25.13
N GLU A 62 -10.99 7.79 -25.61
CA GLU A 62 -10.60 6.98 -26.75
C GLU A 62 -10.34 5.51 -26.38
N GLU A 63 -10.00 5.25 -25.11
CA GLU A 63 -9.69 3.92 -24.58
C GLU A 63 -10.88 3.28 -23.86
N PHE A 64 -11.75 4.09 -23.25
CA PHE A 64 -12.87 3.66 -22.42
C PHE A 64 -14.15 4.40 -22.75
N GLU A 65 -15.22 3.62 -22.91
CA GLU A 65 -16.58 4.11 -23.05
C GLU A 65 -17.55 3.09 -22.47
N ILE A 66 -18.55 3.54 -21.71
CA ILE A 66 -19.66 2.70 -21.30
C ILE A 66 -20.86 3.01 -22.18
N VAL A 67 -21.31 2.01 -22.92
CA VAL A 67 -22.47 2.11 -23.82
C VAL A 67 -23.66 1.30 -23.26
N THR A 68 -24.88 1.70 -23.65
CA THR A 68 -26.09 0.96 -23.29
C THR A 68 -27.05 0.89 -24.47
N ASP A 69 -27.62 -0.28 -24.70
CA ASP A 69 -28.71 -0.49 -25.65
C ASP A 69 -30.12 -0.37 -25.02
N GLY A 70 -30.18 0.03 -23.77
CA GLY A 70 -31.39 0.10 -22.97
C GLY A 70 -31.57 -1.04 -21.97
N THR A 71 -31.06 -2.23 -22.28
CA THR A 71 -31.14 -3.45 -21.43
C THR A 71 -29.78 -3.89 -20.90
N VAL A 72 -28.77 -3.80 -21.73
CA VAL A 72 -27.41 -4.22 -21.42
C VAL A 72 -26.52 -2.99 -21.32
N ILE A 73 -25.58 -3.04 -20.37
CA ILE A 73 -24.51 -2.06 -20.20
C ILE A 73 -23.21 -2.77 -20.52
N LYS A 74 -22.41 -2.16 -21.39
CA LYS A 74 -21.15 -2.71 -21.86
C LYS A 74 -20.04 -1.69 -21.71
N LEU A 75 -18.91 -2.13 -21.17
CA LEU A 75 -17.65 -1.40 -21.18
C LEU A 75 -16.90 -1.71 -22.48
N ASN A 76 -16.70 -0.72 -23.32
CA ASN A 76 -15.74 -0.77 -24.43
C ASN A 76 -14.39 -0.35 -23.86
N ALA A 77 -13.42 -1.25 -23.84
CA ALA A 77 -12.07 -1.01 -23.37
C ALA A 77 -11.07 -1.44 -24.46
N SER A 78 -10.22 -0.54 -24.91
CA SER A 78 -9.20 -0.80 -25.92
C SER A 78 -7.77 -0.58 -25.40
N GLY A 79 -7.62 -0.01 -24.21
CA GLY A 79 -6.37 0.33 -23.57
C GLY A 79 -6.03 -0.51 -22.34
N LEU A 80 -4.94 -0.13 -21.68
CA LEU A 80 -4.45 -0.75 -20.44
C LEU A 80 -4.95 -0.03 -19.18
N ALA A 81 -5.69 1.09 -19.32
CA ALA A 81 -6.27 1.77 -18.16
C ALA A 81 -7.33 0.87 -17.53
N THR A 82 -7.42 0.89 -16.22
CA THR A 82 -8.27 0.03 -15.41
C THR A 82 -8.98 0.88 -14.35
N SER A 83 -9.94 0.29 -13.64
CA SER A 83 -10.55 0.94 -12.46
C SER A 83 -9.52 1.46 -11.45
N ASP A 84 -8.32 0.93 -11.50
CA ASP A 84 -7.18 1.37 -10.69
C ASP A 84 -6.73 2.80 -11.02
N THR A 85 -6.78 3.20 -12.29
CA THR A 85 -6.51 4.58 -12.73
C THR A 85 -7.56 5.54 -12.17
N LEU A 86 -8.85 5.16 -12.25
CA LEU A 86 -9.91 5.98 -11.67
C LEU A 86 -9.85 6.02 -10.14
N LEU A 87 -9.48 4.92 -9.49
CA LEU A 87 -9.29 4.90 -8.04
C LEU A 87 -8.23 5.93 -7.62
N THR A 88 -7.10 5.98 -8.30
CA THR A 88 -6.03 6.96 -8.04
C THR A 88 -6.55 8.39 -8.23
N TYR A 89 -7.24 8.67 -9.35
CA TYR A 89 -7.85 9.98 -9.60
C TYR A 89 -8.85 10.38 -8.51
N TYR A 90 -9.75 9.47 -8.10
CA TYR A 90 -10.72 9.75 -7.05
C TYR A 90 -10.09 9.93 -5.67
N LEU A 91 -9.00 9.22 -5.38
CA LEU A 91 -8.24 9.40 -4.14
C LEU A 91 -7.63 10.79 -4.07
N ASP A 92 -7.01 11.28 -5.15
CA ASP A 92 -6.43 12.62 -5.19
C ASP A 92 -7.48 13.71 -4.90
N GLN A 93 -8.69 13.52 -5.40
CA GLN A 93 -9.82 14.43 -5.15
C GLN A 93 -10.51 14.22 -3.79
N ALA A 94 -10.19 13.12 -3.09
CA ALA A 94 -10.89 12.76 -1.87
C ALA A 94 -10.50 13.64 -0.67
N LEU A 95 -11.49 14.31 -0.10
CA LEU A 95 -11.30 15.20 1.05
C LEU A 95 -10.66 14.48 2.25
N LYS A 96 -11.04 13.22 2.50
CA LYS A 96 -10.47 12.40 3.57
C LYS A 96 -8.98 12.09 3.32
N PHE A 97 -8.58 11.93 2.06
CA PHE A 97 -7.18 11.72 1.72
C PHE A 97 -6.36 13.00 1.90
N SER A 98 -6.91 14.16 1.56
CA SER A 98 -6.29 15.45 1.89
C SER A 98 -6.14 15.65 3.40
N MET A 99 -7.16 15.28 4.19
CA MET A 99 -7.07 15.28 5.65
C MET A 99 -5.97 14.35 6.16
N LEU A 100 -5.85 13.14 5.58
CA LEU A 100 -4.80 12.20 5.94
C LEU A 100 -3.40 12.79 5.69
N LYS A 101 -3.19 13.39 4.52
CA LYS A 101 -1.92 14.05 4.16
C LYS A 101 -1.57 15.18 5.15
N GLU A 102 -2.52 16.07 5.44
CA GLU A 102 -2.28 17.19 6.34
C GLU A 102 -2.07 16.73 7.80
N CYS A 103 -2.77 15.69 8.27
CA CYS A 103 -2.52 15.08 9.58
C CYS A 103 -1.14 14.42 9.63
N PHE A 104 -0.75 13.69 8.58
CA PHE A 104 0.55 13.02 8.52
C PHE A 104 1.73 14.02 8.55
N PHE A 105 1.63 15.11 7.80
CA PHE A 105 2.65 16.16 7.79
C PHE A 105 2.51 17.16 8.96
N GLU A 106 1.50 17.01 9.83
CA GLU A 106 1.16 17.93 10.91
C GLU A 106 0.96 19.38 10.42
N GLN A 107 0.29 19.52 9.29
CA GLN A 107 -0.02 20.80 8.66
C GLN A 107 -1.47 21.24 8.94
N LEU A 108 -2.32 20.33 9.43
CA LEU A 108 -3.70 20.63 9.77
C LEU A 108 -3.77 21.39 11.09
N SER A 109 -3.98 22.69 11.04
CA SER A 109 -4.07 23.54 12.22
C SER A 109 -5.50 23.62 12.81
N SER A 110 -6.51 23.65 11.93
CA SER A 110 -7.92 23.66 12.30
C SER A 110 -8.80 23.22 11.12
N LEU A 111 -9.98 22.66 11.42
CA LEU A 111 -10.96 22.32 10.38
C LEU A 111 -11.54 23.58 9.71
N TYR A 112 -11.48 24.72 10.37
CA TYR A 112 -11.89 26.00 9.79
C TYR A 112 -10.93 26.42 8.68
N GLU A 113 -9.63 26.43 8.96
CA GLU A 113 -8.60 26.80 8.00
C GLU A 113 -8.57 25.78 6.84
N PHE A 114 -8.67 24.47 7.13
CA PHE A 114 -8.78 23.42 6.13
C PHE A 114 -9.96 23.69 5.18
N ALA A 115 -11.16 23.99 5.71
CA ALA A 115 -12.32 24.29 4.88
C ALA A 115 -12.07 25.52 3.99
N THR A 116 -11.44 26.56 4.53
CA THR A 116 -11.11 27.78 3.78
C THR A 116 -10.12 27.48 2.65
N ASN A 117 -9.06 26.74 2.93
CA ASN A 117 -8.01 26.40 1.96
C ASN A 117 -8.53 25.51 0.82
N HIS A 118 -9.54 24.67 1.11
CA HIS A 118 -10.19 23.80 0.13
C HIS A 118 -11.46 24.41 -0.48
N TYR A 119 -11.75 25.70 -0.21
CA TYR A 119 -12.95 26.40 -0.72
C TYR A 119 -14.27 25.71 -0.36
N LEU A 120 -14.35 25.12 0.83
CA LEU A 120 -15.49 24.36 1.32
C LEU A 120 -16.20 25.05 2.49
N SER A 121 -17.48 24.73 2.69
CA SER A 121 -18.19 25.13 3.90
C SER A 121 -17.82 24.23 5.10
N HIS A 122 -17.90 24.76 6.31
CA HIS A 122 -17.46 24.07 7.54
C HIS A 122 -18.23 22.81 7.89
N ASN A 123 -19.55 22.81 7.73
CA ASN A 123 -20.39 21.71 8.14
C ASN A 123 -20.07 20.38 7.41
N PRO A 124 -19.91 20.35 6.07
CA PRO A 124 -19.45 19.19 5.35
C PRO A 124 -18.06 18.71 5.80
N VAL A 125 -17.10 19.63 5.94
CA VAL A 125 -15.72 19.29 6.37
C VAL A 125 -15.74 18.61 7.75
N TYR A 126 -16.49 19.17 8.71
CA TYR A 126 -16.62 18.57 10.03
C TYR A 126 -17.24 17.18 10.01
N LYS A 127 -18.22 16.97 9.14
CA LYS A 127 -18.86 15.66 8.96
C LYS A 127 -17.91 14.64 8.35
N GLU A 128 -17.16 15.05 7.30
CA GLU A 128 -16.16 14.19 6.67
C GLU A 128 -15.02 13.86 7.62
N PHE A 129 -14.58 14.81 8.45
CA PHE A 129 -13.54 14.56 9.47
C PHE A 129 -13.98 13.54 10.53
N LYS A 130 -15.27 13.57 10.93
CA LYS A 130 -15.80 12.53 11.82
C LYS A 130 -15.74 11.14 11.16
N GLN A 131 -16.11 11.04 9.89
CA GLN A 131 -16.03 9.78 9.14
C GLN A 131 -14.58 9.34 8.97
N PHE A 132 -13.69 10.27 8.66
CA PHE A 132 -12.25 10.02 8.57
C PHE A 132 -11.68 9.39 9.85
N LYS A 133 -12.00 9.94 11.01
CA LYS A 133 -11.57 9.35 12.29
C LYS A 133 -12.14 7.95 12.54
N LEU A 134 -13.37 7.70 12.15
CA LEU A 134 -13.97 6.36 12.27
C LEU A 134 -13.28 5.34 11.37
N ILE A 135 -12.93 5.76 10.14
CA ILE A 135 -12.17 4.91 9.21
C ILE A 135 -10.79 4.58 9.80
N LEU A 136 -10.04 5.58 10.27
CA LEU A 136 -8.70 5.34 10.84
C LEU A 136 -8.73 4.40 12.05
N LYS A 137 -9.80 4.50 12.87
CA LYS A 137 -9.96 3.63 14.02
C LYS A 137 -10.11 2.15 13.66
N GLU A 138 -10.61 1.82 12.46
CA GLU A 138 -10.64 0.44 11.94
C GLU A 138 -9.24 -0.13 11.70
N TYR A 139 -8.22 0.74 11.67
CA TYR A 139 -6.81 0.42 11.50
C TYR A 139 -5.96 0.71 12.75
N ASP A 140 -6.62 0.83 13.92
CA ASP A 140 -5.99 1.15 15.20
C ASP A 140 -5.19 2.47 15.19
N ILE A 141 -5.54 3.39 14.29
CA ILE A 141 -4.96 4.72 14.17
C ILE A 141 -5.97 5.76 14.70
N GLU A 142 -5.51 6.61 15.61
CA GLU A 142 -6.33 7.70 16.15
C GLU A 142 -5.79 9.07 15.71
N VAL A 143 -6.65 10.09 15.75
CA VAL A 143 -6.28 11.49 15.49
C VAL A 143 -6.47 12.29 16.76
N THR A 144 -5.41 12.91 17.26
CA THR A 144 -5.42 13.75 18.46
C THR A 144 -6.22 15.04 18.26
N LYS A 145 -6.34 15.86 19.32
CA LYS A 145 -6.95 17.20 19.23
C LYS A 145 -6.11 18.16 18.40
N GLU A 146 -4.82 17.92 18.37
CA GLU A 146 -3.81 18.65 17.59
C GLU A 146 -3.66 18.10 16.17
N PHE A 147 -4.58 17.20 15.73
CA PHE A 147 -4.62 16.58 14.43
C PHE A 147 -3.43 15.69 14.08
N GLN A 148 -2.74 15.15 15.09
CA GLN A 148 -1.63 14.20 14.90
C GLN A 148 -2.15 12.78 14.82
N LEU A 149 -1.51 11.95 13.98
CA LEU A 149 -1.77 10.51 13.91
C LEU A 149 -1.03 9.79 15.04
N VAL A 150 -1.75 9.02 15.84
CA VAL A 150 -1.22 8.24 16.97
C VAL A 150 -1.73 6.80 16.92
N GLY A 151 -0.87 5.87 17.32
CA GLY A 151 -1.08 4.42 17.30
C GLY A 151 0.28 3.73 17.37
N GLU A 152 0.34 2.46 16.97
CA GLU A 152 1.62 1.79 16.78
C GLU A 152 2.35 2.41 15.57
N GLU A 153 3.57 2.91 15.78
CA GLU A 153 4.28 3.70 14.78
C GLU A 153 4.59 2.91 13.49
N SER A 154 4.90 1.62 13.61
CA SER A 154 5.09 0.75 12.45
C SER A 154 3.82 0.66 11.59
N GLU A 155 2.66 0.50 12.20
CA GLU A 155 1.38 0.40 11.50
C GLU A 155 0.98 1.72 10.83
N ILE A 156 1.25 2.86 11.49
CA ILE A 156 1.04 4.18 10.89
C ILE A 156 1.91 4.34 9.63
N ARG A 157 3.21 3.98 9.71
CA ARG A 157 4.13 4.08 8.57
C ARG A 157 3.71 3.19 7.42
N GLU A 158 3.33 1.95 7.69
CA GLU A 158 2.85 1.00 6.68
C GLU A 158 1.53 1.49 6.05
N PHE A 159 0.59 1.98 6.87
CA PHE A 159 -0.67 2.54 6.39
C PHE A 159 -0.44 3.70 5.41
N ILE A 160 0.37 4.68 5.80
CA ILE A 160 0.73 5.82 4.94
C ILE A 160 1.49 5.36 3.70
N PHE A 161 2.39 4.39 3.84
CA PHE A 161 3.15 3.83 2.71
C PHE A 161 2.23 3.24 1.65
N LEU A 162 1.22 2.47 2.03
CA LEU A 162 0.24 1.92 1.09
C LEU A 162 -0.52 3.03 0.34
N PHE A 163 -0.96 4.08 1.05
CA PHE A 163 -1.63 5.22 0.42
C PHE A 163 -0.72 5.99 -0.52
N PHE A 164 0.51 6.28 -0.11
CA PHE A 164 1.45 7.03 -0.93
C PHE A 164 1.92 6.22 -2.14
N MET A 165 2.09 4.91 -2.00
CA MET A 165 2.39 4.04 -3.13
C MET A 165 1.22 3.96 -4.13
N LYS A 166 -0.01 4.03 -3.65
CA LYS A 166 -1.19 4.04 -4.53
C LYS A 166 -1.31 5.34 -5.31
N GLU A 167 -1.10 6.48 -4.66
CA GLU A 167 -1.35 7.81 -5.21
C GLU A 167 -0.15 8.34 -6.01
N TYR A 168 1.07 8.16 -5.49
CA TYR A 168 2.28 8.81 -6.02
C TYR A 168 3.23 7.87 -6.75
N TYR A 169 2.79 6.68 -7.13
CA TYR A 169 3.65 5.70 -7.79
C TYR A 169 4.28 6.21 -9.09
N LEU A 170 3.54 6.97 -9.89
CA LEU A 170 4.00 7.56 -11.16
C LEU A 170 4.08 9.09 -11.12
N ASN A 171 3.62 9.72 -10.06
CA ASN A 171 3.44 11.15 -9.94
C ASN A 171 4.50 11.82 -9.06
N HIS A 172 4.30 13.11 -8.78
CA HIS A 172 5.20 13.90 -7.96
C HIS A 172 5.30 13.36 -6.54
N SER A 173 6.48 13.55 -5.92
CA SER A 173 6.71 13.16 -4.53
C SER A 173 5.70 13.84 -3.58
N PRO A 174 5.09 13.12 -2.63
CA PRO A 174 4.18 13.71 -1.64
C PRO A 174 4.89 14.59 -0.61
N PHE A 175 6.21 14.46 -0.50
CA PHE A 175 6.98 15.07 0.56
C PHE A 175 7.27 16.55 0.28
N PRO A 176 7.10 17.45 1.29
CA PRO A 176 7.47 18.85 1.16
C PRO A 176 8.95 19.00 0.79
N LYS A 177 9.25 20.07 0.04
CA LYS A 177 10.63 20.49 -0.20
C LYS A 177 11.33 20.65 1.15
N GLY A 178 12.47 20.03 1.34
CA GLY A 178 13.24 20.07 2.58
C GLY A 178 13.39 18.73 3.30
N ILE A 179 12.41 17.81 3.25
CA ILE A 179 12.58 16.45 3.78
C ILE A 179 13.43 15.62 2.84
N LEU A 180 13.21 15.77 1.52
CA LEU A 180 13.93 15.03 0.47
C LEU A 180 14.92 15.89 -0.33
N ASP A 181 14.99 17.21 -0.12
CA ASP A 181 15.84 18.14 -0.88
C ASP A 181 17.35 17.99 -0.57
N LYS A 182 17.66 17.17 0.40
CA LYS A 182 19.05 16.76 0.59
C LYS A 182 19.32 15.61 -0.42
N GLU A 183 19.44 15.94 -1.72
CA GLU A 183 19.87 14.96 -2.75
C GLU A 183 21.04 14.14 -2.24
N LYS A 184 22.01 14.76 -1.59
CA LYS A 184 23.14 14.09 -0.91
C LYS A 184 22.73 13.04 0.14
N THR A 185 21.54 13.14 0.70
CA THR A 185 21.04 12.23 1.74
C THR A 185 20.74 10.85 1.17
N PHE A 186 20.01 10.82 0.05
CA PHE A 186 19.70 9.55 -0.63
C PHE A 186 20.88 9.04 -1.46
N ASP A 187 21.72 9.92 -2.02
CA ASP A 187 22.90 9.53 -2.77
C ASP A 187 23.84 8.72 -1.90
N ARG A 188 24.19 9.21 -0.70
CA ARG A 188 25.01 8.47 0.24
C ARG A 188 24.41 7.13 0.68
N PHE A 189 23.10 7.10 0.90
CA PHE A 189 22.39 5.85 1.16
C PHE A 189 22.52 4.87 -0.03
N ASN A 190 22.36 5.36 -1.26
CA ASN A 190 22.46 4.56 -2.48
C ASN A 190 23.88 4.07 -2.79
N GLU A 191 24.91 4.71 -2.24
CA GLU A 191 26.32 4.30 -2.37
C GLU A 191 26.71 3.17 -1.38
N SER A 192 25.79 2.75 -0.51
CA SER A 192 26.06 1.70 0.46
C SER A 192 26.41 0.37 -0.22
N THR A 193 27.49 -0.25 0.20
CA THR A 193 28.04 -1.48 -0.41
C THR A 193 27.18 -2.72 -0.20
N TRP A 194 26.25 -2.68 0.73
CA TRP A 194 25.31 -3.75 1.03
C TRP A 194 24.01 -3.67 0.24
N LEU A 195 23.74 -2.56 -0.47
CA LEU A 195 22.58 -2.44 -1.35
C LEU A 195 22.81 -3.12 -2.69
N ASN A 196 21.76 -3.80 -3.17
CA ASN A 196 21.76 -4.33 -4.53
C ASN A 196 21.83 -3.18 -5.54
N PRO A 197 22.83 -3.10 -6.41
CA PRO A 197 22.94 -2.04 -7.42
C PRO A 197 21.89 -2.18 -8.53
N GLU A 198 21.38 -3.39 -8.77
CA GLU A 198 20.39 -3.69 -9.81
C GLU A 198 18.97 -3.50 -9.30
N GLN A 199 18.59 -2.25 -9.04
CA GLN A 199 17.24 -1.93 -8.58
C GLN A 199 16.34 -1.44 -9.72
N SER A 200 15.15 -2.05 -9.84
CA SER A 200 14.12 -1.56 -10.76
C SER A 200 13.65 -0.14 -10.39
N ALA A 201 13.07 0.57 -11.37
CA ALA A 201 12.47 1.88 -11.10
C ALA A 201 11.42 1.81 -9.98
N ARG A 202 10.62 0.73 -9.98
CA ARG A 202 9.61 0.47 -8.94
C ARG A 202 10.25 0.38 -7.55
N MET A 203 11.29 -0.40 -7.39
CA MET A 203 12.00 -0.54 -6.11
C MET A 203 12.53 0.82 -5.63
N ARG A 204 13.15 1.61 -6.51
CA ARG A 204 13.65 2.96 -6.15
C ARG A 204 12.54 3.89 -5.65
N ILE A 205 11.36 3.85 -6.29
CA ILE A 205 10.21 4.65 -5.87
C ILE A 205 9.72 4.18 -4.50
N ARG A 206 9.51 2.88 -4.28
CA ARG A 206 9.07 2.31 -2.99
C ARG A 206 10.04 2.71 -1.86
N LYS A 207 11.35 2.59 -2.09
CA LYS A 207 12.39 3.03 -1.15
C LYS A 207 12.24 4.49 -0.77
N LYS A 208 12.19 5.36 -1.78
CA LYS A 208 12.10 6.79 -1.56
C LYS A 208 10.86 7.15 -0.72
N HIS A 209 9.73 6.49 -0.98
CA HIS A 209 8.51 6.73 -0.21
C HIS A 209 8.66 6.25 1.23
N TYR A 210 9.13 5.03 1.46
CA TYR A 210 9.27 4.51 2.82
C TYR A 210 10.25 5.33 3.66
N LEU A 211 11.46 5.58 3.14
CA LEU A 211 12.45 6.40 3.84
C LEU A 211 11.95 7.84 4.05
N GLY A 212 11.22 8.41 3.11
CA GLY A 212 10.60 9.72 3.25
C GLY A 212 9.55 9.75 4.38
N ILE A 213 8.75 8.69 4.53
CA ILE A 213 7.78 8.54 5.62
C ILE A 213 8.51 8.44 6.96
N VAL A 214 9.54 7.58 7.06
CA VAL A 214 10.35 7.44 8.28
C VAL A 214 10.93 8.79 8.68
N LEU A 215 11.60 9.49 7.77
CA LEU A 215 12.22 10.79 8.04
C LEU A 215 11.18 11.86 8.42
N ALA A 216 10.02 11.89 7.77
CA ALA A 216 8.93 12.82 8.10
C ALA A 216 8.44 12.62 9.53
N ARG A 217 8.18 11.36 9.92
CA ARG A 217 7.72 11.00 11.26
C ARG A 217 8.79 11.30 12.32
N MET A 218 10.01 10.85 12.11
CA MET A 218 11.13 11.11 13.03
C MET A 218 11.40 12.60 13.21
N SER A 219 11.29 13.42 12.17
CA SER A 219 11.48 14.88 12.26
C SER A 219 10.46 15.57 13.15
N LYS A 220 9.33 14.92 13.43
CA LYS A 220 8.25 15.38 14.31
C LYS A 220 8.29 14.72 15.69
N GLY A 221 9.29 13.89 15.96
CA GLY A 221 9.45 13.20 17.25
C GLY A 221 8.65 11.91 17.39
N HIS A 222 8.11 11.38 16.29
CA HIS A 222 7.44 10.08 16.29
C HIS A 222 8.46 9.00 15.99
N PHE A 223 8.74 8.17 16.98
CA PHE A 223 9.76 7.13 16.93
C PHE A 223 9.16 5.76 17.18
N MET A 224 9.81 4.73 16.65
CA MET A 224 9.51 3.34 16.98
C MET A 224 9.62 3.11 18.49
N GLN A 225 8.53 2.66 19.11
CA GLN A 225 8.46 2.49 20.58
C GLN A 225 8.97 1.12 21.03
N ASN A 226 8.67 0.09 20.28
CA ASN A 226 9.05 -1.28 20.60
C ASN A 226 10.19 -1.75 19.68
N SER A 227 11.19 -2.43 20.26
CA SER A 227 11.99 -3.36 19.48
C SER A 227 11.05 -4.52 19.10
N VAL A 228 11.07 -4.96 17.85
CA VAL A 228 10.36 -6.19 17.47
C VAL A 228 10.95 -7.32 18.31
N GLU A 229 10.14 -7.93 19.18
CA GLU A 229 10.57 -8.88 20.21
C GLU A 229 11.33 -10.12 19.69
N ASN A 230 11.29 -10.34 18.37
CA ASN A 230 11.91 -11.48 17.69
C ASN A 230 13.01 -11.11 16.71
N ASP A 231 13.58 -9.91 16.77
CA ASP A 231 14.69 -9.52 15.92
C ASP A 231 15.97 -10.25 16.35
N LEU A 232 16.17 -11.45 15.86
CA LEU A 232 17.50 -12.08 15.88
C LEU A 232 18.43 -11.27 14.97
N VAL A 233 19.30 -10.49 15.60
CA VAL A 233 20.29 -9.67 14.90
C VAL A 233 21.46 -10.54 14.52
N LEU A 234 21.59 -10.88 13.25
CA LEU A 234 22.75 -11.57 12.73
C LEU A 234 23.97 -10.63 12.71
N PRO A 235 25.20 -11.14 12.83
CA PRO A 235 26.42 -10.31 12.78
C PRO A 235 26.50 -9.40 11.55
N LYS A 236 26.03 -9.84 10.39
CA LYS A 236 25.96 -9.05 9.14
C LYS A 236 24.92 -7.91 9.20
N HIS A 237 23.87 -8.05 10.01
CA HIS A 237 22.92 -6.97 10.26
C HIS A 237 23.57 -5.80 11.01
N LEU A 238 24.50 -6.06 11.92
CA LEU A 238 25.15 -5.03 12.74
C LEU A 238 25.86 -3.98 11.89
N VAL A 239 26.51 -4.38 10.81
CA VAL A 239 27.20 -3.44 9.90
C VAL A 239 26.18 -2.49 9.25
N ILE A 240 25.06 -3.04 8.78
CA ILE A 240 24.02 -2.24 8.12
C ILE A 240 23.32 -1.33 9.14
N ILE A 241 23.03 -1.84 10.34
CA ILE A 241 22.41 -1.06 11.41
C ILE A 241 23.29 0.13 11.79
N GLU A 242 24.61 -0.06 11.95
CA GLU A 242 25.54 1.03 12.27
C GLU A 242 25.64 2.05 11.12
N ASP A 243 25.59 1.62 9.87
CA ASP A 243 25.54 2.53 8.71
C ASP A 243 24.24 3.33 8.68
N LEU A 244 23.11 2.69 8.92
CA LEU A 244 21.80 3.35 9.00
C LEU A 244 21.72 4.35 10.16
N LYS A 245 22.25 4.00 11.34
CA LYS A 245 22.32 4.92 12.49
C LYS A 245 23.11 6.18 12.15
N ARG A 246 24.30 6.01 11.52
CA ARG A 246 25.12 7.15 11.07
C ARG A 246 24.38 8.02 10.06
N TRP A 247 23.72 7.37 9.10
CA TRP A 247 22.89 8.07 8.11
C TRP A 247 21.77 8.88 8.75
N LEU A 248 21.01 8.31 9.69
CA LEU A 248 19.94 9.00 10.43
C LEU A 248 20.46 10.15 11.27
N GLN A 249 21.59 9.98 11.96
CA GLN A 249 22.23 11.04 12.76
C GLN A 249 22.62 12.25 11.93
N GLU A 250 23.16 12.04 10.74
CA GLU A 250 23.58 13.13 9.85
C GLU A 250 22.37 13.95 9.33
N ILE A 251 21.20 13.30 9.17
CA ILE A 251 20.03 13.99 8.65
C ILE A 251 19.23 14.69 9.73
N LEU A 252 18.97 14.02 10.85
CA LEU A 252 17.98 14.43 11.85
C LEU A 252 18.60 14.97 13.14
N THR A 253 19.92 14.93 13.28
CA THR A 253 20.63 15.41 14.49
C THR A 253 20.14 14.75 15.78
N ILE A 254 19.75 13.46 15.71
CA ILE A 254 19.30 12.66 16.85
C ILE A 254 20.51 12.03 17.52
N ASN A 255 20.60 12.16 18.87
CA ASN A 255 21.73 11.64 19.66
C ASN A 255 21.34 10.41 20.50
N ASP A 256 20.07 10.08 20.62
CA ASP A 256 19.60 8.92 21.38
C ASP A 256 19.91 7.64 20.62
N GLN A 257 20.84 6.86 21.16
CA GLN A 257 21.33 5.64 20.51
C GLN A 257 20.28 4.51 20.49
N GLU A 258 19.40 4.45 21.48
CA GLU A 258 18.33 3.45 21.53
C GLU A 258 17.24 3.74 20.49
N VAL A 259 16.90 5.02 20.31
CA VAL A 259 15.99 5.46 19.24
C VAL A 259 16.60 5.11 17.89
N LEU A 260 17.85 5.49 17.64
CA LEU A 260 18.53 5.23 16.36
C LEU A 260 18.62 3.73 16.06
N GLU A 261 18.87 2.90 17.07
CA GLU A 261 18.91 1.46 16.92
C GLU A 261 17.55 0.89 16.49
N ARG A 262 16.45 1.29 17.14
CA ARG A 262 15.09 0.85 16.77
C ARG A 262 14.70 1.27 15.36
N GLU A 263 15.01 2.52 15.00
CA GLU A 263 14.74 3.05 13.66
C GLU A 263 15.57 2.36 12.58
N ALA A 264 16.85 2.12 12.83
CA ALA A 264 17.73 1.41 11.91
C ALA A 264 17.25 -0.04 11.67
N ARG A 265 16.77 -0.72 12.71
CA ARG A 265 16.18 -2.06 12.60
C ARG A 265 14.90 -2.07 11.78
N ASP A 266 14.02 -1.09 11.98
CA ASP A 266 12.79 -0.95 11.18
C ASP A 266 13.11 -0.75 9.69
N ILE A 267 14.06 0.15 9.39
CA ILE A 267 14.53 0.36 8.01
C ILE A 267 15.16 -0.91 7.44
N LEU A 268 16.03 -1.59 8.18
CA LEU A 268 16.66 -2.83 7.74
C LEU A 268 15.61 -3.91 7.42
N ARG A 269 14.62 -4.08 8.29
CA ARG A 269 13.51 -5.00 8.08
C ARG A 269 12.78 -4.72 6.76
N PHE A 270 12.49 -3.45 6.47
CA PHE A 270 11.90 -3.04 5.20
C PHE A 270 12.81 -3.37 4.01
N LEU A 271 14.11 -3.11 4.12
CA LEU A 271 15.08 -3.42 3.06
C LEU A 271 15.14 -4.92 2.73
N ILE A 272 15.06 -5.77 3.76
CA ILE A 272 15.04 -7.23 3.60
C ILE A 272 13.76 -7.67 2.89
N VAL A 273 12.59 -7.21 3.36
CA VAL A 273 11.29 -7.58 2.80
C VAL A 273 11.15 -7.15 1.33
N GLU A 274 11.68 -6.00 0.98
CA GLU A 274 11.63 -5.47 -0.39
C GLU A 274 12.75 -6.03 -1.30
N GLY A 275 13.62 -6.91 -0.80
CA GLY A 275 14.67 -7.55 -1.59
C GLY A 275 15.81 -6.64 -2.02
N TRP A 276 16.19 -5.65 -1.20
CA TRP A 276 17.14 -4.60 -1.61
C TRP A 276 18.59 -4.86 -1.26
N LEU A 277 18.84 -5.88 -0.47
CA LEU A 277 20.17 -6.21 -0.05
C LEU A 277 20.84 -7.14 -1.08
N ILE A 278 22.17 -7.01 -1.24
CA ILE A 278 22.96 -8.01 -1.99
C ILE A 278 22.81 -9.34 -1.24
N ASP A 279 22.50 -10.42 -1.97
CA ASP A 279 22.22 -11.73 -1.37
C ASP A 279 21.16 -11.65 -0.25
N ASN A 280 20.02 -11.05 -0.58
CA ASN A 280 18.95 -10.71 0.37
C ASN A 280 18.53 -11.89 1.25
N ASN A 281 18.40 -13.08 0.67
CA ASN A 281 17.98 -14.28 1.40
C ASN A 281 18.96 -14.67 2.53
N SER A 282 20.23 -14.26 2.43
CA SER A 282 21.18 -14.50 3.49
C SER A 282 20.91 -13.69 4.76
N TYR A 283 20.13 -12.60 4.65
CA TYR A 283 19.76 -11.73 5.76
C TYR A 283 18.51 -12.18 6.50
N ILE A 284 17.76 -13.10 5.91
CA ILE A 284 16.68 -13.79 6.60
C ILE A 284 17.33 -14.91 7.39
N ASP A 285 17.12 -14.91 8.71
CA ASP A 285 17.72 -15.95 9.55
C ASP A 285 17.06 -17.30 9.25
N GLN A 286 17.81 -18.18 8.60
CA GLN A 286 17.40 -19.55 8.34
C GLN A 286 17.37 -20.39 9.62
N GLU A 287 18.00 -19.91 10.70
CA GLU A 287 17.97 -20.54 12.02
C GLU A 287 16.84 -20.01 12.91
N GLN A 288 16.07 -19.03 12.45
CA GLN A 288 14.83 -18.64 13.15
C GLN A 288 13.87 -19.81 13.15
N THR A 289 13.83 -20.49 14.26
CA THR A 289 13.10 -21.74 14.46
C THR A 289 11.66 -21.67 13.97
N TYR A 290 11.01 -20.50 14.07
CA TYR A 290 9.62 -20.35 13.67
C TYR A 290 9.45 -20.20 12.14
N ILE A 291 10.22 -19.35 11.49
CA ILE A 291 10.17 -19.18 10.02
C ILE A 291 10.63 -20.47 9.33
N GLN A 292 11.68 -21.08 9.85
CA GLN A 292 12.16 -22.37 9.35
C GLN A 292 11.09 -23.45 9.48
N GLN A 293 10.45 -23.57 10.63
CA GLN A 293 9.37 -24.56 10.85
C GLN A 293 8.18 -24.32 9.92
N LEU A 294 7.73 -23.08 9.76
CA LEU A 294 6.67 -22.73 8.80
C LEU A 294 7.05 -23.15 7.38
N ASN A 295 8.28 -22.82 6.99
CA ASN A 295 8.78 -23.09 5.65
C ASN A 295 8.93 -24.59 5.40
N GLU A 296 9.53 -25.34 6.33
CA GLU A 296 9.65 -26.79 6.27
C GLU A 296 8.29 -27.47 6.20
N HIS A 297 7.32 -27.06 7.01
CA HIS A 297 5.95 -27.57 6.97
C HIS A 297 5.31 -27.34 5.59
N PHE A 298 5.43 -26.13 5.06
CA PHE A 298 4.88 -25.80 3.75
C PHE A 298 5.51 -26.65 2.65
N ILE A 299 6.84 -26.74 2.60
CA ILE A 299 7.56 -27.53 1.60
C ILE A 299 7.22 -29.02 1.70
N GLN A 300 7.13 -29.57 2.91
CA GLN A 300 6.70 -30.96 3.13
C GLN A 300 5.28 -31.21 2.60
N ALA A 301 4.34 -30.29 2.89
CA ALA A 301 2.97 -30.40 2.40
C ALA A 301 2.92 -30.34 0.85
N VAL A 302 3.69 -29.45 0.25
CA VAL A 302 3.84 -29.38 -1.22
C VAL A 302 4.40 -30.66 -1.80
N GLN A 303 5.47 -31.23 -1.21
CA GLN A 303 6.09 -32.47 -1.67
C GLN A 303 5.16 -33.69 -1.56
N GLN A 304 4.30 -33.72 -0.56
CA GLN A 304 3.33 -34.81 -0.39
C GLN A 304 2.25 -34.81 -1.47
N GLN A 305 1.90 -33.64 -1.97
CA GLN A 305 0.81 -33.48 -2.94
C GLN A 305 1.29 -33.35 -4.40
N PHE A 306 2.45 -32.75 -4.60
CA PHE A 306 2.96 -32.44 -5.94
C PHE A 306 4.35 -33.05 -6.16
N SER A 307 4.56 -33.64 -7.32
CA SER A 307 5.88 -34.15 -7.74
C SER A 307 6.68 -33.02 -8.38
N LEU A 308 7.47 -32.30 -7.59
CA LEU A 308 8.29 -31.19 -8.06
C LEU A 308 9.77 -31.61 -8.18
N ALA A 309 10.47 -31.05 -9.17
CA ALA A 309 11.90 -31.21 -9.31
C ALA A 309 12.67 -30.54 -8.15
N THR A 310 13.84 -31.03 -7.84
CA THR A 310 14.69 -30.54 -6.72
C THR A 310 14.99 -29.05 -6.86
N ASP A 311 15.32 -28.59 -8.07
CA ASP A 311 15.60 -27.16 -8.32
C ASP A 311 14.39 -26.28 -8.10
N THR A 312 13.19 -26.76 -8.48
CA THR A 312 11.92 -26.06 -8.23
C THR A 312 11.62 -25.97 -6.73
N LEU A 313 11.91 -27.02 -5.97
CA LEU A 313 11.73 -27.03 -4.52
C LEU A 313 12.70 -26.07 -3.83
N ALA A 314 13.94 -25.98 -4.30
CA ALA A 314 14.92 -25.04 -3.75
C ALA A 314 14.50 -23.58 -4.01
N LEU A 315 13.98 -23.28 -5.21
CA LEU A 315 13.46 -21.95 -5.54
C LEU A 315 12.21 -21.63 -4.68
N LEU A 316 11.27 -22.59 -4.59
CA LEU A 316 10.06 -22.43 -3.78
C LEU A 316 10.42 -22.19 -2.31
N HIS A 317 11.41 -22.88 -1.77
CA HIS A 317 11.89 -22.69 -0.40
C HIS A 317 12.41 -21.26 -0.19
N ALA A 318 13.22 -20.73 -1.11
CA ALA A 318 13.76 -19.38 -1.02
C ALA A 318 12.65 -18.32 -1.06
N GLU A 319 11.70 -18.44 -2.00
CA GLU A 319 10.58 -17.51 -2.15
C GLU A 319 9.64 -17.55 -0.93
N THR A 320 9.27 -18.73 -0.46
CA THR A 320 8.39 -18.86 0.71
C THR A 320 9.04 -18.39 2.00
N THR A 321 10.36 -18.51 2.13
CA THR A 321 11.09 -17.91 3.27
C THR A 321 10.90 -16.39 3.29
N THR A 322 11.06 -15.73 2.15
CA THR A 322 10.83 -14.29 2.03
C THR A 322 9.38 -13.90 2.33
N ILE A 323 8.42 -14.67 1.81
CA ILE A 323 6.99 -14.43 2.06
C ILE A 323 6.66 -14.58 3.55
N HIS A 324 7.12 -15.66 4.20
CA HIS A 324 6.89 -15.85 5.64
C HIS A 324 7.54 -14.75 6.48
N TYR A 325 8.75 -14.32 6.11
CA TYR A 325 9.40 -13.19 6.77
C TYR A 325 8.59 -11.91 6.61
N GLN A 326 8.08 -11.63 5.40
CA GLN A 326 7.24 -10.47 5.11
C GLN A 326 5.94 -10.49 5.93
N LEU A 327 5.24 -11.63 5.95
CA LEU A 327 3.98 -11.78 6.70
C LEU A 327 4.15 -11.56 8.20
N LEU A 328 5.30 -11.96 8.76
CA LEU A 328 5.60 -11.79 10.18
C LEU A 328 6.13 -10.39 10.51
N SER A 329 6.89 -9.77 9.59
CA SER A 329 7.55 -8.49 9.83
C SER A 329 6.65 -7.28 9.51
N PHE A 330 5.78 -7.41 8.49
CA PHE A 330 4.87 -6.36 8.02
C PHE A 330 3.44 -6.89 7.94
N SER A 331 2.91 -7.26 9.11
CA SER A 331 1.59 -7.85 9.23
C SER A 331 0.46 -6.94 8.74
N PHE A 332 0.62 -5.62 8.89
CA PHE A 332 -0.35 -4.64 8.41
C PHE A 332 -0.36 -4.59 6.89
N SER A 333 0.76 -4.32 6.24
CA SER A 333 0.86 -4.26 4.77
C SER A 333 0.42 -5.58 4.14
N SER A 334 0.87 -6.72 4.67
CA SER A 334 0.48 -8.04 4.18
C SER A 334 -1.02 -8.27 4.26
N ARG A 335 -1.67 -7.81 5.34
CA ARG A 335 -3.12 -7.95 5.54
C ARG A 335 -3.92 -7.15 4.50
N TYR A 336 -3.44 -5.98 4.09
CA TYR A 336 -4.20 -5.05 3.26
C TYR A 336 -3.73 -4.96 1.81
N GLU A 337 -2.47 -5.21 1.50
CA GLU A 337 -1.92 -5.17 0.13
C GLU A 337 -2.48 -6.31 -0.73
N TYR A 338 -2.59 -7.51 -0.17
CA TYR A 338 -3.09 -8.69 -0.89
C TYR A 338 -4.62 -8.81 -0.92
N GLN A 339 -5.34 -8.02 -0.14
CA GLN A 339 -6.80 -8.06 -0.07
C GLN A 339 -7.49 -7.75 -1.42
N TYR A 340 -6.79 -7.08 -2.33
CA TYR A 340 -7.31 -6.64 -3.63
C TYR A 340 -6.76 -7.44 -4.81
N MET A 341 -5.99 -8.49 -4.58
CA MET A 341 -5.57 -9.36 -5.67
C MET A 341 -6.78 -10.19 -6.14
N ASP A 342 -7.14 -10.03 -7.42
CA ASP A 342 -8.08 -10.95 -8.04
C ASP A 342 -7.39 -12.29 -8.30
N VAL A 343 -7.69 -13.24 -7.46
CA VAL A 343 -7.18 -14.62 -7.57
C VAL A 343 -8.13 -15.54 -8.33
N THR A 344 -9.25 -15.02 -8.83
CA THR A 344 -10.32 -15.82 -9.45
C THR A 344 -9.79 -16.64 -10.63
N TYR A 345 -9.04 -16.00 -11.52
CA TYR A 345 -8.40 -16.70 -12.65
C TYR A 345 -7.50 -17.84 -12.18
N PHE A 346 -6.69 -17.64 -11.16
CA PHE A 346 -5.82 -18.68 -10.60
C PHE A 346 -6.64 -19.83 -10.01
N LEU A 347 -7.68 -19.52 -9.24
CA LEU A 347 -8.54 -20.53 -8.60
C LEU A 347 -9.30 -21.37 -9.62
N GLU A 348 -9.70 -20.78 -10.75
CA GLU A 348 -10.41 -21.45 -11.83
C GLU A 348 -9.48 -22.23 -12.75
N THR A 349 -8.31 -21.67 -13.06
CA THR A 349 -7.33 -22.28 -13.98
C THR A 349 -6.56 -23.42 -13.32
N TYR A 350 -6.29 -23.32 -12.03
CA TYR A 350 -5.47 -24.27 -11.26
C TYR A 350 -6.19 -24.76 -9.99
N PRO A 351 -7.32 -25.47 -10.13
CA PRO A 351 -8.16 -25.85 -8.99
C PRO A 351 -7.48 -26.75 -7.97
N GLU A 352 -6.50 -27.57 -8.37
CA GLU A 352 -5.76 -28.44 -7.46
C GLU A 352 -4.83 -27.62 -6.53
N TYR A 353 -4.13 -26.62 -7.10
CA TYR A 353 -3.32 -25.70 -6.30
C TYR A 353 -4.19 -24.80 -5.41
N ALA A 354 -5.33 -24.36 -5.93
CA ALA A 354 -6.29 -23.58 -5.16
C ALA A 354 -6.84 -24.37 -3.96
N ALA A 355 -7.15 -25.65 -4.15
CA ALA A 355 -7.60 -26.54 -3.07
C ALA A 355 -6.48 -26.73 -2.02
N PHE A 356 -5.23 -26.91 -2.46
CA PHE A 356 -4.08 -26.98 -1.57
C PHE A 356 -3.95 -25.73 -0.72
N CYS A 357 -3.90 -24.53 -1.35
CA CYS A 357 -3.75 -23.25 -0.64
C CYS A 357 -4.88 -22.95 0.37
N ARG A 358 -6.10 -23.47 0.14
CA ARG A 358 -7.21 -23.30 1.08
C ARG A 358 -7.12 -24.22 2.30
N ASN A 359 -6.45 -25.35 2.17
CA ASN A 359 -6.37 -26.38 3.21
C ASN A 359 -5.08 -26.31 4.01
N TYR A 360 -4.07 -25.62 3.49
CA TYR A 360 -2.83 -25.34 4.18
C TYR A 360 -2.98 -24.14 5.13
#